data_2ce59b66cd475c6279320f1a2899d63a
#
_entry.id   2ce59b66cd475c6279320f1a2899d63a
#
_cell.length_a   1.000
_cell.length_b   1.000
_cell.length_c   1.000
_cell.angle_alpha   90.00
_cell.angle_beta   90.00
_cell.angle_gamma   90.00
#
_symmetry.space_group_name_H-M   'P 1'
#
loop_
_entity.id
_entity.type
_entity.pdbx_description
1 polymer ?
#
loop_
_entity_poly.entity_id
_entity_poly.type
_entity_poly.pdbx_seq_one_letter_code
_entity_poly.pdbx_strand_id
1 'polypeptide(L)'
;MDAILTFGNWHWIALVGLILLGLFMLWKGADWLTDGAASLALKYNINPLFVGLTILSIATSMPEFITVLVSALGGNPDVGMGNIVGSNICNIGLILGAAALIYPLSVQTRLLRQELPFLLLVTLLFSFLALNNLNRWEGLLLILIFALYLTYTIWQAKQEVSSGTADATVEDVANNFNPISSLRHCLFALIGGAIVLSLGANWLVESSVEMAHRLSVSPTLIGITVVAIGTSLPELAASIAAAAKKQGDLCTGNIIGSNIFNLLFVGGGAASLLPLKVDPKLFRIEIPAMLIITAILFFFLYTKRKVTPCEGVLLLAGYTLIIALSTASQFGKLGF
;
A
#
# COMPACT_ATOMS: atom_id res chain seq x y z
N MET A 1 -13.39 -21.93 -4.56
CA MET A 1 -12.42 -21.21 -5.44
C MET A 1 -11.08 -21.97 -5.50
N ASP A 2 -11.18 -23.32 -5.42
CA ASP A 2 -10.02 -24.22 -5.28
C ASP A 2 -9.42 -24.71 -6.61
N ALA A 3 -9.63 -24.02 -7.69
CA ALA A 3 -9.31 -24.51 -9.04
C ALA A 3 -8.28 -23.66 -9.80
N ILE A 4 -7.62 -22.70 -9.14
CA ILE A 4 -6.59 -21.92 -9.82
C ILE A 4 -5.23 -22.28 -9.22
N LEU A 5 -4.63 -23.32 -9.82
CA LEU A 5 -3.22 -23.72 -9.69
C LEU A 5 -2.79 -24.15 -8.28
N THR A 6 -3.12 -25.39 -7.91
CA THR A 6 -2.37 -26.07 -6.85
C THR A 6 -0.96 -26.38 -7.34
N PHE A 7 0.03 -25.55 -6.96
CA PHE A 7 1.45 -25.75 -7.30
C PHE A 7 2.08 -27.00 -6.64
N GLY A 8 1.33 -27.71 -5.81
CA GLY A 8 1.82 -28.84 -5.01
C GLY A 8 2.48 -29.98 -5.80
N ASN A 9 2.18 -30.12 -7.11
CA ASN A 9 2.78 -31.15 -7.98
C ASN A 9 3.79 -30.57 -8.98
N TRP A 10 4.13 -29.29 -8.91
CA TRP A 10 5.03 -28.68 -9.88
C TRP A 10 6.50 -29.00 -9.58
N HIS A 11 7.29 -29.18 -10.64
CA HIS A 11 8.74 -29.34 -10.49
C HIS A 11 9.39 -28.07 -9.93
N TRP A 12 10.48 -28.19 -9.18
CA TRP A 12 11.26 -27.07 -8.65
C TRP A 12 11.60 -26.01 -9.71
N ILE A 13 11.94 -26.47 -10.92
CA ILE A 13 12.26 -25.59 -12.05
C ILE A 13 11.06 -24.70 -12.42
N ALA A 14 9.85 -25.26 -12.38
CA ALA A 14 8.64 -24.51 -12.68
C ALA A 14 8.32 -23.46 -11.60
N LEU A 15 8.53 -23.79 -10.32
CA LEU A 15 8.36 -22.83 -9.23
C LEU A 15 9.37 -21.67 -9.33
N VAL A 16 10.64 -21.96 -9.60
CA VAL A 16 11.65 -20.93 -9.85
C VAL A 16 11.27 -20.09 -11.07
N GLY A 17 10.81 -20.72 -12.15
CA GLY A 17 10.32 -20.03 -13.35
C GLY A 17 9.17 -19.05 -13.04
N LEU A 18 8.21 -19.46 -12.20
CA LEU A 18 7.09 -18.61 -11.79
C LEU A 18 7.54 -17.48 -10.87
N ILE A 19 8.50 -17.71 -9.97
CA ILE A 19 9.09 -16.65 -9.15
C ILE A 19 9.76 -15.59 -10.05
N LEU A 20 10.59 -16.01 -11.00
CA LEU A 20 11.26 -15.10 -11.93
C LEU A 20 10.26 -14.34 -12.81
N LEU A 21 9.23 -15.05 -13.29
CA LEU A 21 8.15 -14.44 -14.08
C LEU A 21 7.35 -13.46 -13.22
N GLY A 22 7.04 -13.78 -11.97
CA GLY A 22 6.38 -12.89 -11.03
C GLY A 22 7.17 -11.61 -10.78
N LEU A 23 8.49 -11.73 -10.56
CA LEU A 23 9.38 -10.58 -10.42
C LEU A 23 9.42 -9.70 -11.69
N PHE A 24 9.48 -10.34 -12.86
CA PHE A 24 9.44 -9.62 -14.14
C PHE A 24 8.09 -8.89 -14.33
N MET A 25 6.98 -9.54 -13.99
CA MET A 25 5.65 -8.94 -14.06
C MET A 25 5.48 -7.80 -13.05
N LEU A 26 5.99 -7.93 -11.83
CA LEU A 26 6.03 -6.85 -10.85
C LEU A 26 6.80 -5.65 -11.41
N TRP A 27 7.98 -5.86 -11.95
CA TRP A 27 8.77 -4.79 -12.55
C TRP A 27 8.05 -4.12 -13.72
N LYS A 28 7.57 -4.89 -14.70
CA LYS A 28 6.90 -4.35 -15.89
C LYS A 28 5.54 -3.75 -15.58
N GLY A 29 4.77 -4.39 -14.70
CA GLY A 29 3.47 -3.87 -14.27
C GLY A 29 3.61 -2.54 -13.52
N ALA A 30 4.59 -2.43 -12.63
CA ALA A 30 4.89 -1.18 -11.93
C ALA A 30 5.34 -0.08 -12.88
N ASP A 31 6.18 -0.42 -13.87
CA ASP A 31 6.66 0.51 -14.89
C ASP A 31 5.51 1.07 -15.72
N TRP A 32 4.60 0.20 -16.21
CA TRP A 32 3.41 0.62 -16.97
C TRP A 32 2.44 1.43 -16.11
N LEU A 33 2.22 1.00 -14.87
CA LEU A 33 1.28 1.66 -13.97
C LEU A 33 1.74 3.08 -13.62
N THR A 34 3.03 3.25 -13.29
CA THR A 34 3.59 4.57 -12.97
C THR A 34 3.67 5.47 -14.20
N ASP A 35 4.02 4.94 -15.38
CA ASP A 35 4.04 5.71 -16.61
C ASP A 35 2.64 6.15 -17.04
N GLY A 36 1.66 5.27 -16.89
CA GLY A 36 0.25 5.59 -17.13
C GLY A 36 -0.24 6.70 -16.20
N ALA A 37 0.08 6.60 -14.90
CA ALA A 37 -0.28 7.57 -13.89
C ALA A 37 0.37 8.95 -14.14
N ALA A 38 1.68 8.98 -14.38
CA ALA A 38 2.41 10.21 -14.69
C ALA A 38 1.91 10.86 -15.98
N SER A 39 1.67 10.05 -17.04
CA SER A 39 1.13 10.55 -18.30
C SER A 39 -0.29 11.12 -18.16
N LEU A 40 -1.11 10.53 -17.30
CA LEU A 40 -2.45 11.05 -17.00
C LEU A 40 -2.37 12.39 -16.28
N ALA A 41 -1.47 12.51 -15.29
CA ALA A 41 -1.19 13.75 -14.58
C ALA A 41 -0.80 14.87 -15.55
N LEU A 42 0.19 14.62 -16.43
CA LEU A 42 0.65 15.57 -17.43
C LEU A 42 -0.46 15.95 -18.42
N LYS A 43 -1.21 14.96 -18.93
CA LYS A 43 -2.24 15.19 -19.95
C LYS A 43 -3.37 16.09 -19.49
N TYR A 44 -3.74 16.00 -18.23
CA TYR A 44 -4.85 16.80 -17.66
C TYR A 44 -4.36 17.95 -16.77
N ASN A 45 -3.05 18.21 -16.77
CA ASN A 45 -2.41 19.22 -15.92
C ASN A 45 -2.76 19.05 -14.43
N ILE A 46 -2.86 17.79 -13.98
CA ILE A 46 -3.18 17.42 -12.60
C ILE A 46 -1.86 17.22 -11.85
N ASN A 47 -1.78 17.77 -10.64
CA ASN A 47 -0.64 17.54 -9.77
C ASN A 47 -0.44 16.02 -9.53
N PRO A 48 0.77 15.45 -9.78
CA PRO A 48 1.06 14.03 -9.61
C PRO A 48 0.74 13.46 -8.23
N LEU A 49 0.80 14.29 -7.20
CA LEU A 49 0.40 13.91 -5.84
C LEU A 49 -1.04 13.39 -5.78
N PHE A 50 -1.98 14.07 -6.46
CA PHE A 50 -3.39 13.62 -6.50
C PHE A 50 -3.57 12.29 -7.22
N VAL A 51 -2.83 12.09 -8.31
CA VAL A 51 -2.88 10.83 -9.05
C VAL A 51 -2.33 9.68 -8.18
N GLY A 52 -1.26 9.95 -7.41
CA GLY A 52 -0.72 9.02 -6.43
C GLY A 52 -1.73 8.69 -5.32
N LEU A 53 -2.31 9.73 -4.69
CA LEU A 53 -3.29 9.60 -3.60
C LEU A 53 -4.58 8.88 -4.01
N THR A 54 -4.91 8.85 -5.29
CA THR A 54 -6.20 8.30 -5.77
C THR A 54 -6.00 7.12 -6.71
N ILE A 55 -5.69 7.37 -7.97
CA ILE A 55 -5.69 6.34 -9.02
C ILE A 55 -4.66 5.25 -8.72
N LEU A 56 -3.43 5.66 -8.37
CA LEU A 56 -2.34 4.71 -8.16
C LEU A 56 -2.58 3.91 -6.88
N SER A 57 -2.94 4.56 -5.77
CA SER A 57 -3.22 3.89 -4.50
C SER A 57 -4.41 2.92 -4.58
N ILE A 58 -5.50 3.31 -5.25
CA ILE A 58 -6.64 2.43 -5.49
C ILE A 58 -6.21 1.21 -6.30
N ALA A 59 -5.45 1.41 -7.38
CA ALA A 59 -5.04 0.34 -8.28
C ALA A 59 -4.11 -0.68 -7.59
N THR A 60 -3.21 -0.22 -6.70
CA THR A 60 -2.28 -1.10 -5.98
C THR A 60 -2.92 -1.79 -4.79
N SER A 61 -3.86 -1.14 -4.08
CA SER A 61 -4.51 -1.68 -2.88
C SER A 61 -5.80 -2.49 -3.15
N MET A 62 -6.19 -2.68 -4.41
CA MET A 62 -7.31 -3.59 -4.73
C MET A 62 -7.06 -5.04 -4.33
N PRO A 63 -5.84 -5.61 -4.47
CA PRO A 63 -5.54 -6.95 -3.94
C PRO A 63 -5.78 -7.08 -2.44
N GLU A 64 -5.42 -6.07 -1.65
CA GLU A 64 -5.69 -6.04 -0.22
C GLU A 64 -7.19 -6.11 0.06
N PHE A 65 -7.99 -5.33 -0.65
CA PHE A 65 -9.45 -5.37 -0.50
C PHE A 65 -10.01 -6.77 -0.78
N ILE A 66 -9.58 -7.40 -1.88
CA ILE A 66 -10.01 -8.76 -2.23
C ILE A 66 -9.57 -9.76 -1.15
N THR A 67 -8.33 -9.66 -0.67
CA THR A 67 -7.79 -10.55 0.38
C THR A 67 -8.59 -10.43 1.67
N VAL A 68 -8.87 -9.20 2.12
CA VAL A 68 -9.66 -8.96 3.34
C VAL A 68 -11.09 -9.48 3.17
N LEU A 69 -11.71 -9.23 2.03
CA LEU A 69 -13.07 -9.67 1.75
C LEU A 69 -13.17 -11.21 1.69
N VAL A 70 -12.23 -11.87 0.99
CA VAL A 70 -12.17 -13.34 0.89
C VAL A 70 -11.90 -13.95 2.28
N SER A 71 -11.01 -13.36 3.08
CA SER A 71 -10.75 -13.82 4.45
C SER A 71 -12.00 -13.71 5.33
N ALA A 72 -12.72 -12.60 5.24
CA ALA A 72 -13.97 -12.40 6.00
C ALA A 72 -15.07 -13.38 5.57
N LEU A 73 -15.27 -13.59 4.25
CA LEU A 73 -16.21 -14.57 3.69
C LEU A 73 -15.83 -16.01 4.04
N GLY A 74 -14.54 -16.30 4.12
CA GLY A 74 -14.00 -17.61 4.50
C GLY A 74 -14.08 -17.92 5.99
N GLY A 75 -14.65 -17.03 6.81
CA GLY A 75 -14.80 -17.20 8.26
C GLY A 75 -13.53 -16.88 9.07
N ASN A 76 -12.54 -16.23 8.46
CA ASN A 76 -11.28 -15.81 9.08
C ASN A 76 -11.14 -14.28 9.10
N PRO A 77 -12.07 -13.50 9.69
CA PRO A 77 -12.03 -12.05 9.66
C PRO A 77 -10.80 -11.45 10.37
N ASP A 78 -10.21 -12.19 11.31
CA ASP A 78 -9.00 -11.78 12.04
C ASP A 78 -7.79 -11.65 11.09
N VAL A 79 -7.69 -12.54 10.08
CA VAL A 79 -6.67 -12.47 9.03
C VAL A 79 -6.85 -11.20 8.20
N GLY A 80 -8.09 -10.85 7.87
CA GLY A 80 -8.40 -9.60 7.16
C GLY A 80 -7.98 -8.36 7.95
N MET A 81 -8.27 -8.32 9.25
CA MET A 81 -7.86 -7.21 10.12
C MET A 81 -6.35 -7.11 10.25
N GLY A 82 -5.67 -8.25 10.43
CA GLY A 82 -4.20 -8.31 10.44
C GLY A 82 -3.60 -7.78 9.14
N ASN A 83 -4.20 -8.10 7.98
CA ASN A 83 -3.77 -7.59 6.69
C ASN A 83 -3.90 -6.06 6.59
N ILE A 84 -5.03 -5.47 7.01
CA ILE A 84 -5.23 -4.01 7.00
C ILE A 84 -4.16 -3.31 7.83
N VAL A 85 -3.97 -3.73 9.08
CA VAL A 85 -3.00 -3.12 9.99
C VAL A 85 -1.57 -3.35 9.49
N GLY A 86 -1.26 -4.57 9.07
CA GLY A 86 0.06 -4.97 8.57
C GLY A 86 0.47 -4.21 7.30
N SER A 87 -0.44 -4.04 6.34
CA SER A 87 -0.18 -3.28 5.10
C SER A 87 0.08 -1.80 5.40
N ASN A 88 -0.62 -1.20 6.36
CA ASN A 88 -0.36 0.19 6.77
C ASN A 88 1.04 0.36 7.39
N ILE A 89 1.45 -0.57 8.25
CA ILE A 89 2.81 -0.58 8.81
C ILE A 89 3.85 -0.81 7.71
N CYS A 90 3.60 -1.76 6.81
CA CYS A 90 4.46 -2.09 5.68
C CYS A 90 4.66 -0.89 4.75
N ASN A 91 3.60 -0.19 4.39
CA ASN A 91 3.64 0.96 3.50
C ASN A 91 4.52 2.08 4.06
N ILE A 92 4.40 2.42 5.35
CA ILE A 92 5.21 3.47 5.96
C ILE A 92 6.62 2.96 6.29
N GLY A 93 6.74 1.79 6.89
CA GLY A 93 8.02 1.28 7.37
C GLY A 93 8.91 0.74 6.27
N LEU A 94 8.39 -0.21 5.49
CA LEU A 94 9.16 -0.90 4.45
C LEU A 94 9.17 -0.10 3.15
N ILE A 95 7.99 0.27 2.62
CA ILE A 95 7.89 0.79 1.26
C ILE A 95 8.42 2.22 1.18
N LEU A 96 7.97 3.11 2.05
CA LEU A 96 8.49 4.48 2.10
C LEU A 96 9.98 4.49 2.47
N GLY A 97 10.38 3.63 3.42
CA GLY A 97 11.77 3.46 3.80
C GLY A 97 12.65 3.07 2.62
N ALA A 98 12.26 2.04 1.88
CA ALA A 98 12.98 1.57 0.69
C ALA A 98 13.00 2.62 -0.45
N ALA A 99 11.87 3.27 -0.72
CA ALA A 99 11.78 4.32 -1.73
C ALA A 99 12.70 5.51 -1.42
N ALA A 100 12.78 5.92 -0.13
CA ALA A 100 13.65 7.01 0.31
C ALA A 100 15.15 6.69 0.19
N LEU A 101 15.54 5.40 0.20
CA LEU A 101 16.93 4.98 -0.10
C LEU A 101 17.28 5.16 -1.56
N ILE A 102 16.32 4.97 -2.46
CA ILE A 102 16.51 5.10 -3.91
C ILE A 102 16.56 6.58 -4.30
N TYR A 103 15.62 7.36 -3.81
CA TYR A 103 15.49 8.78 -4.09
C TYR A 103 14.95 9.53 -2.88
N PRO A 104 15.63 10.60 -2.41
CA PRO A 104 15.10 11.44 -1.33
C PRO A 104 13.76 12.04 -1.71
N LEU A 105 12.71 11.72 -0.94
CA LEU A 105 11.33 12.09 -1.24
C LEU A 105 11.03 13.46 -0.63
N SER A 106 11.06 14.51 -1.44
CA SER A 106 10.55 15.82 -1.06
C SER A 106 9.02 15.80 -0.99
N VAL A 107 8.46 16.58 -0.08
CA VAL A 107 7.03 16.53 0.21
C VAL A 107 6.41 17.90 0.06
N GLN A 108 5.34 18.00 -0.72
CA GLN A 108 4.59 19.22 -0.91
C GLN A 108 3.97 19.71 0.41
N THR A 109 3.86 21.03 0.57
CA THR A 109 3.23 21.65 1.73
C THR A 109 1.81 21.17 1.98
N ARG A 110 1.09 20.84 0.91
CA ARG A 110 -0.25 20.27 0.97
C ARG A 110 -0.27 18.93 1.70
N LEU A 111 0.60 18.01 1.32
CA LEU A 111 0.68 16.69 1.95
C LEU A 111 0.93 16.83 3.46
N LEU A 112 1.77 17.78 3.87
CA LEU A 112 2.05 18.07 5.28
C LEU A 112 0.84 18.64 6.04
N ARG A 113 0.07 19.53 5.40
CA ARG A 113 -0.99 20.27 6.08
C ARG A 113 -2.36 19.62 6.02
N GLN A 114 -2.58 18.72 5.07
CA GLN A 114 -3.89 18.12 4.83
C GLN A 114 -3.83 16.58 4.92
N GLU A 115 -3.04 15.93 4.07
CA GLU A 115 -3.08 14.48 3.92
C GLU A 115 -2.50 13.73 5.14
N LEU A 116 -1.38 14.20 5.68
CA LEU A 116 -0.77 13.56 6.85
C LEU A 116 -1.60 13.73 8.13
N PRO A 117 -2.11 14.94 8.47
CA PRO A 117 -3.03 15.09 9.60
C PRO A 117 -4.30 14.23 9.42
N PHE A 118 -4.83 14.16 8.18
CA PHE A 118 -5.98 13.33 7.88
C PHE A 118 -5.65 11.84 8.05
N LEU A 119 -4.52 11.36 7.55
CA LEU A 119 -4.08 9.98 7.77
C LEU A 119 -3.95 9.66 9.26
N LEU A 120 -3.34 10.55 10.05
CA LEU A 120 -3.21 10.34 11.50
C LEU A 120 -4.59 10.29 12.18
N LEU A 121 -5.50 11.19 11.82
CA LEU A 121 -6.87 11.20 12.33
C LEU A 121 -7.61 9.90 11.98
N VAL A 122 -7.51 9.46 10.73
CA VAL A 122 -8.14 8.22 10.25
C VAL A 122 -7.54 7.00 10.96
N THR A 123 -6.22 6.98 11.16
CA THR A 123 -5.55 5.88 11.89
C THR A 123 -6.02 5.81 13.34
N LEU A 124 -6.16 6.96 14.02
CA LEU A 124 -6.73 7.04 15.37
C LEU A 124 -8.19 6.59 15.41
N LEU A 125 -9.01 7.10 14.48
CA LEU A 125 -10.44 6.73 14.38
C LEU A 125 -10.60 5.23 14.14
N PHE A 126 -9.88 4.67 13.15
CA PHE A 126 -9.92 3.24 12.85
C PHE A 126 -9.51 2.40 14.06
N SER A 127 -8.41 2.77 14.72
CA SER A 127 -7.93 2.08 15.93
C SER A 127 -8.94 2.13 17.06
N PHE A 128 -9.63 3.27 17.24
CA PHE A 128 -10.68 3.42 18.24
C PHE A 128 -11.92 2.55 17.93
N LEU A 129 -12.40 2.57 16.68
CA LEU A 129 -13.53 1.75 16.26
C LEU A 129 -13.21 0.25 16.36
N ALA A 130 -11.97 -0.14 16.08
CA ALA A 130 -11.50 -1.52 16.17
C ALA A 130 -11.51 -2.08 17.60
N LEU A 131 -11.57 -1.25 18.67
CA LEU A 131 -11.59 -1.72 20.07
C LEU A 131 -12.74 -2.69 20.37
N ASN A 132 -13.89 -2.52 19.73
CA ASN A 132 -15.09 -3.33 19.95
C ASN A 132 -15.48 -4.21 18.75
N ASN A 133 -14.52 -4.56 17.90
CA ASN A 133 -14.73 -5.09 16.55
C ASN A 133 -15.37 -4.05 15.61
N LEU A 134 -15.13 -4.20 14.32
CA LEU A 134 -15.75 -3.31 13.33
C LEU A 134 -17.09 -3.90 12.88
N ASN A 135 -18.18 -3.27 13.29
CA ASN A 135 -19.52 -3.64 12.86
C ASN A 135 -19.91 -2.94 11.54
N ARG A 136 -21.08 -3.31 10.99
CA ARG A 136 -21.55 -2.78 9.69
C ARG A 136 -21.73 -1.26 9.68
N TRP A 137 -22.18 -0.66 10.77
CA TRP A 137 -22.41 0.79 10.85
C TRP A 137 -21.10 1.57 10.88
N GLU A 138 -20.11 1.05 11.60
CA GLU A 138 -18.75 1.59 11.60
C GLU A 138 -18.10 1.44 10.23
N GLY A 139 -18.33 0.30 9.55
CA GLY A 139 -17.91 0.09 8.16
C GLY A 139 -18.52 1.13 7.21
N LEU A 140 -19.84 1.36 7.30
CA LEU A 140 -20.52 2.37 6.48
C LEU A 140 -20.05 3.80 6.80
N LEU A 141 -19.75 4.10 8.07
CA LEU A 141 -19.16 5.38 8.46
C LEU A 141 -17.78 5.58 7.80
N LEU A 142 -16.92 4.58 7.83
CA LEU A 142 -15.59 4.65 7.18
C LEU A 142 -15.72 4.84 5.65
N ILE A 143 -16.65 4.14 5.00
CA ILE A 143 -16.94 4.32 3.56
C ILE A 143 -17.47 5.74 3.28
N LEU A 144 -18.34 6.28 4.13
CA LEU A 144 -18.82 7.65 3.98
C LEU A 144 -17.66 8.66 4.10
N ILE A 145 -16.78 8.49 5.08
CA ILE A 145 -15.59 9.33 5.24
C ILE A 145 -14.69 9.22 4.00
N PHE A 146 -14.51 8.01 3.47
CA PHE A 146 -13.74 7.79 2.23
C PHE A 146 -14.35 8.52 1.03
N ALA A 147 -15.67 8.42 0.85
CA ALA A 147 -16.37 9.10 -0.24
C ALA A 147 -16.25 10.63 -0.14
N LEU A 148 -16.35 11.18 1.07
CA LEU A 148 -16.15 12.61 1.31
C LEU A 148 -14.70 13.03 1.05
N TYR A 149 -13.72 12.25 1.52
CA TYR A 149 -12.30 12.47 1.26
C TYR A 149 -11.99 12.46 -0.23
N LEU A 150 -12.45 11.44 -0.96
CA LEU A 150 -12.23 11.31 -2.40
C LEU A 150 -12.87 12.47 -3.17
N THR A 151 -14.10 12.84 -2.81
CA THR A 151 -14.80 13.98 -3.42
C THR A 151 -14.04 15.29 -3.19
N TYR A 152 -13.57 15.51 -1.96
CA TYR A 152 -12.77 16.68 -1.60
C TYR A 152 -11.43 16.71 -2.35
N THR A 153 -10.73 15.58 -2.45
CA THR A 153 -9.45 15.47 -3.18
C THR A 153 -9.64 15.75 -4.67
N ILE A 154 -10.69 15.21 -5.30
CA ILE A 154 -11.02 15.50 -6.70
C ILE A 154 -11.39 16.97 -6.91
N TRP A 155 -12.18 17.54 -6.00
CA TRP A 155 -12.55 18.96 -6.08
C TRP A 155 -11.33 19.87 -5.99
N GLN A 156 -10.40 19.58 -5.10
CA GLN A 156 -9.15 20.33 -4.98
C GLN A 156 -8.26 20.19 -6.22
N ALA A 157 -8.12 18.98 -6.77
CA ALA A 157 -7.39 18.77 -8.01
C ALA A 157 -7.95 19.64 -9.15
N LYS A 158 -9.27 19.73 -9.28
CA LYS A 158 -9.93 20.62 -10.26
C LYS A 158 -9.64 22.11 -9.99
N GLN A 159 -9.61 22.53 -8.74
CA GLN A 159 -9.26 23.92 -8.39
C GLN A 159 -7.80 24.25 -8.74
N GLU A 160 -6.85 23.35 -8.45
CA GLU A 160 -5.44 23.57 -8.80
C GLU A 160 -5.25 23.69 -10.31
N VAL A 161 -5.92 22.84 -11.10
CA VAL A 161 -5.90 22.94 -12.56
C VAL A 161 -6.48 24.27 -13.04
N SER A 162 -7.61 24.72 -12.47
CA SER A 162 -8.25 25.97 -12.90
C SER A 162 -7.48 27.23 -12.49
N SER A 163 -6.69 27.19 -11.43
CA SER A 163 -5.86 28.30 -10.93
C SER A 163 -4.44 28.32 -11.51
N GLY A 164 -4.03 27.30 -12.29
CA GLY A 164 -2.68 27.16 -12.82
C GLY A 164 -1.61 26.85 -11.76
N THR A 165 -2.00 26.53 -10.54
CA THR A 165 -1.03 26.23 -9.46
C THR A 165 -0.39 24.86 -9.58
N ALA A 166 -0.95 23.99 -10.43
CA ALA A 166 -0.39 22.67 -10.73
C ALA A 166 0.85 22.74 -11.64
N ASP A 167 1.03 23.82 -12.39
CA ASP A 167 1.99 23.90 -13.52
C ASP A 167 3.42 23.59 -13.11
N ALA A 168 3.90 24.08 -11.97
CA ALA A 168 5.29 23.89 -11.54
C ALA A 168 5.63 22.42 -11.23
N THR A 169 4.70 21.66 -10.63
CA THR A 169 4.91 20.24 -10.30
C THR A 169 4.72 19.36 -11.52
N VAL A 170 3.82 19.72 -12.41
CA VAL A 170 3.60 19.07 -13.70
C VAL A 170 4.80 19.27 -14.62
N GLU A 171 5.37 20.48 -14.64
CA GLU A 171 6.55 20.83 -15.43
C GLU A 171 7.79 20.04 -14.96
N ASP A 172 8.00 19.86 -13.65
CA ASP A 172 9.10 19.06 -13.10
C ASP A 172 9.01 17.60 -13.57
N VAL A 173 7.83 17.01 -13.59
CA VAL A 173 7.61 15.65 -14.15
C VAL A 173 7.83 15.64 -15.67
N ALA A 174 7.35 16.64 -16.40
CA ALA A 174 7.49 16.72 -17.85
C ALA A 174 8.96 16.79 -18.29
N ASN A 175 9.80 17.48 -17.54
CA ASN A 175 11.23 17.60 -17.83
C ASN A 175 12.03 16.30 -17.67
N ASN A 176 11.51 15.37 -16.85
CA ASN A 176 12.18 14.12 -16.50
C ASN A 176 11.52 12.86 -17.10
N PHE A 177 10.43 13.02 -17.86
CA PHE A 177 9.60 11.89 -18.29
C PHE A 177 9.04 12.11 -19.71
N ASN A 178 9.07 11.07 -20.54
CA ASN A 178 8.44 11.07 -21.85
C ASN A 178 7.00 10.54 -21.75
N PRO A 179 5.97 11.39 -21.82
CA PRO A 179 4.61 10.97 -21.56
C PRO A 179 4.01 10.14 -22.70
N ILE A 180 3.13 9.22 -22.36
CA ILE A 180 2.30 8.50 -23.31
C ILE A 180 1.28 9.49 -23.91
N SER A 181 1.37 9.76 -25.19
CA SER A 181 0.58 10.81 -25.85
C SER A 181 -0.93 10.50 -25.93
N SER A 182 -1.29 9.24 -26.11
CA SER A 182 -2.69 8.80 -26.30
C SER A 182 -3.36 8.43 -24.97
N LEU A 183 -4.54 8.99 -24.70
CA LEU A 183 -5.34 8.62 -23.53
C LEU A 183 -5.65 7.11 -23.46
N ARG A 184 -5.95 6.49 -24.60
CA ARG A 184 -6.21 5.04 -24.66
C ARG A 184 -5.00 4.25 -24.19
N HIS A 185 -3.80 4.63 -24.60
CA HIS A 185 -2.56 3.96 -24.15
C HIS A 185 -2.25 4.27 -22.68
N CYS A 186 -2.54 5.48 -22.17
CA CYS A 186 -2.43 5.78 -20.75
C CYS A 186 -3.35 4.86 -19.91
N LEU A 187 -4.62 4.75 -20.32
CA LEU A 187 -5.57 3.88 -19.63
C LEU A 187 -5.18 2.39 -19.73
N PHE A 188 -4.70 1.97 -20.90
CA PHE A 188 -4.18 0.61 -21.07
C PHE A 188 -2.97 0.35 -20.18
N ALA A 189 -2.05 1.31 -20.07
CA ALA A 189 -0.89 1.20 -19.19
C ALA A 189 -1.30 1.15 -17.70
N LEU A 190 -2.28 1.97 -17.29
CA LEU A 190 -2.81 1.96 -15.92
C LEU A 190 -3.50 0.62 -15.59
N ILE A 191 -4.48 0.22 -16.38
CA ILE A 191 -5.28 -0.98 -16.11
C ILE A 191 -4.45 -2.24 -16.33
N GLY A 192 -3.75 -2.31 -17.46
CA GLY A 192 -2.87 -3.43 -17.79
C GLY A 192 -1.72 -3.55 -16.80
N GLY A 193 -1.12 -2.43 -16.40
CA GLY A 193 -0.08 -2.37 -15.38
C GLY A 193 -0.58 -2.90 -14.04
N ALA A 194 -1.75 -2.47 -13.58
CA ALA A 194 -2.37 -2.94 -12.33
C ALA A 194 -2.65 -4.45 -12.36
N ILE A 195 -3.20 -4.96 -13.47
CA ILE A 195 -3.47 -6.40 -13.64
C ILE A 195 -2.18 -7.22 -13.64
N VAL A 196 -1.20 -6.82 -14.45
CA VAL A 196 0.08 -7.52 -14.57
C VAL A 196 0.82 -7.52 -13.24
N LEU A 197 0.81 -6.40 -12.54
CA LEU A 197 1.43 -6.22 -11.23
C LEU A 197 0.77 -7.11 -10.17
N SER A 198 -0.56 -7.16 -10.11
CA SER A 198 -1.31 -8.01 -9.19
C SER A 198 -1.11 -9.50 -9.46
N LEU A 199 -1.12 -9.92 -10.73
CA LEU A 199 -0.84 -11.30 -11.12
C LEU A 199 0.61 -11.69 -10.79
N GLY A 200 1.56 -10.79 -11.03
CA GLY A 200 2.97 -10.99 -10.71
C GLY A 200 3.20 -11.18 -9.21
N ALA A 201 2.56 -10.34 -8.38
CA ALA A 201 2.59 -10.47 -6.92
C ALA A 201 2.03 -11.83 -6.46
N ASN A 202 0.86 -12.20 -6.98
CA ASN A 202 0.22 -13.47 -6.61
C ASN A 202 1.09 -14.68 -6.98
N TRP A 203 1.62 -14.74 -8.20
CA TRP A 203 2.49 -15.84 -8.62
C TRP A 203 3.79 -15.91 -7.84
N LEU A 204 4.40 -14.75 -7.54
CA LEU A 204 5.60 -14.69 -6.70
C LEU A 204 5.32 -15.24 -5.30
N VAL A 205 4.23 -14.79 -4.66
CA VAL A 205 3.86 -15.21 -3.30
C VAL A 205 3.53 -16.70 -3.26
N GLU A 206 2.61 -17.18 -4.10
CA GLU A 206 2.18 -18.58 -4.09
C GLU A 206 3.34 -19.54 -4.38
N SER A 207 4.18 -19.21 -5.37
CA SER A 207 5.35 -20.03 -5.69
C SER A 207 6.39 -20.03 -4.57
N SER A 208 6.58 -18.88 -3.90
CA SER A 208 7.50 -18.76 -2.76
C SER A 208 7.00 -19.53 -1.54
N VAL A 209 5.70 -19.48 -1.27
CA VAL A 209 5.03 -20.23 -0.20
C VAL A 209 5.21 -21.74 -0.45
N GLU A 210 4.91 -22.23 -1.65
CA GLU A 210 5.07 -23.63 -2.00
C GLU A 210 6.54 -24.09 -1.89
N MET A 211 7.48 -23.26 -2.37
CA MET A 211 8.90 -23.54 -2.23
C MET A 211 9.34 -23.61 -0.77
N ALA A 212 8.88 -22.69 0.06
CA ALA A 212 9.18 -22.67 1.49
C ALA A 212 8.60 -23.88 2.22
N HIS A 213 7.39 -24.33 1.87
CA HIS A 213 6.81 -25.58 2.38
C HIS A 213 7.67 -26.80 2.04
N ARG A 214 8.17 -26.91 0.81
CA ARG A 214 9.06 -28.01 0.41
C ARG A 214 10.41 -27.98 1.11
N LEU A 215 10.88 -26.79 1.49
CA LEU A 215 12.08 -26.62 2.31
C LEU A 215 11.83 -26.84 3.80
N SER A 216 10.63 -27.31 4.16
CA SER A 216 10.23 -27.55 5.57
C SER A 216 10.27 -26.30 6.44
N VAL A 217 10.09 -25.10 5.84
CA VAL A 217 9.92 -23.86 6.59
C VAL A 217 8.57 -23.90 7.29
N SER A 218 8.52 -23.48 8.55
CA SER A 218 7.26 -23.53 9.31
C SER A 218 6.18 -22.62 8.69
N PRO A 219 4.91 -23.08 8.64
CA PRO A 219 3.80 -22.25 8.12
C PRO A 219 3.69 -20.88 8.77
N THR A 220 3.99 -20.79 10.07
CA THR A 220 4.00 -19.54 10.81
C THR A 220 5.05 -18.56 10.26
N LEU A 221 6.27 -19.04 9.99
CA LEU A 221 7.33 -18.21 9.44
C LEU A 221 6.99 -17.74 8.02
N ILE A 222 6.41 -18.63 7.20
CA ILE A 222 5.93 -18.28 5.85
C ILE A 222 4.86 -17.17 5.94
N GLY A 223 3.87 -17.33 6.83
CA GLY A 223 2.79 -16.36 7.00
C GLY A 223 3.29 -14.98 7.42
N ILE A 224 4.23 -14.93 8.36
CA ILE A 224 4.77 -13.67 8.90
C ILE A 224 5.70 -12.95 7.89
N THR A 225 6.35 -13.68 7.00
CA THR A 225 7.31 -13.11 6.05
C THR A 225 6.71 -12.98 4.65
N VAL A 226 6.55 -14.09 3.95
CA VAL A 226 6.17 -14.10 2.52
C VAL A 226 4.77 -13.59 2.30
N VAL A 227 3.81 -14.05 3.11
CA VAL A 227 2.40 -13.67 2.94
C VAL A 227 2.14 -12.25 3.43
N ALA A 228 2.74 -11.86 4.57
CA ALA A 228 2.54 -10.53 5.15
C ALA A 228 3.06 -9.39 4.25
N ILE A 229 4.14 -9.63 3.50
CA ILE A 229 4.66 -8.64 2.54
C ILE A 229 3.94 -8.78 1.19
N GLY A 230 3.43 -9.96 0.90
CA GLY A 230 2.94 -10.35 -0.43
C GLY A 230 1.82 -9.49 -0.97
N THR A 231 0.85 -9.12 -0.14
CA THR A 231 -0.27 -8.26 -0.56
C THR A 231 0.19 -6.84 -0.86
N SER A 232 1.24 -6.35 -0.18
CA SER A 232 1.80 -5.00 -0.40
C SER A 232 2.94 -4.96 -1.44
N LEU A 233 3.21 -6.06 -2.16
CA LEU A 233 4.17 -6.08 -3.27
C LEU A 233 3.79 -5.14 -4.43
N PRO A 234 2.52 -4.99 -4.81
CA PRO A 234 2.11 -4.00 -5.77
C PRO A 234 2.51 -2.57 -5.38
N GLU A 235 2.21 -2.17 -4.15
CA GLU A 235 2.59 -0.86 -3.61
C GLU A 235 4.10 -0.67 -3.59
N LEU A 236 4.84 -1.69 -3.15
CA LEU A 236 6.31 -1.67 -3.10
C LEU A 236 6.88 -1.46 -4.51
N ALA A 237 6.45 -2.26 -5.47
CA ALA A 237 6.95 -2.19 -6.84
C ALA A 237 6.61 -0.83 -7.51
N ALA A 238 5.36 -0.36 -7.37
CA ALA A 238 4.94 0.93 -7.91
C ALA A 238 5.68 2.11 -7.26
N SER A 239 5.86 2.10 -5.93
CA SER A 239 6.56 3.17 -5.22
C SER A 239 8.05 3.19 -5.53
N ILE A 240 8.69 2.03 -5.66
CA ILE A 240 10.10 1.91 -6.10
C ILE A 240 10.26 2.40 -7.53
N ALA A 241 9.35 2.03 -8.45
CA ALA A 241 9.37 2.50 -9.83
C ALA A 241 9.22 4.02 -9.92
N ALA A 242 8.29 4.61 -9.16
CA ALA A 242 8.11 6.06 -9.09
C ALA A 242 9.35 6.76 -8.51
N ALA A 243 9.93 6.24 -7.42
CA ALA A 243 11.15 6.77 -6.82
C ALA A 243 12.35 6.71 -7.77
N ALA A 244 12.54 5.57 -8.47
CA ALA A 244 13.60 5.41 -9.46
C ALA A 244 13.47 6.38 -10.65
N LYS A 245 12.24 6.77 -11.01
CA LYS A 245 11.92 7.78 -12.02
C LYS A 245 11.94 9.21 -11.46
N LYS A 246 12.35 9.41 -10.20
CA LYS A 246 12.35 10.69 -9.49
C LYS A 246 10.97 11.35 -9.37
N GLN A 247 9.92 10.56 -9.42
CA GLN A 247 8.53 10.99 -9.29
C GLN A 247 8.10 10.94 -7.79
N GLY A 248 8.73 11.77 -6.96
CA GLY A 248 8.56 11.74 -5.50
C GLY A 248 7.13 11.98 -5.04
N ASP A 249 6.40 12.89 -5.69
CA ASP A 249 5.00 13.20 -5.36
C ASP A 249 4.07 12.02 -5.69
N LEU A 250 4.30 11.34 -6.82
CA LEU A 250 3.54 10.14 -7.19
C LEU A 250 3.82 9.00 -6.19
N CYS A 251 5.10 8.83 -5.78
CA CYS A 251 5.51 7.83 -4.80
C CYS A 251 4.88 8.09 -3.43
N THR A 252 5.03 9.30 -2.88
CA THR A 252 4.48 9.66 -1.56
C THR A 252 2.96 9.66 -1.56
N GLY A 253 2.34 10.12 -2.66
CA GLY A 253 0.90 10.04 -2.88
C GLY A 253 0.39 8.61 -2.85
N ASN A 254 1.06 7.68 -3.56
CA ASN A 254 0.71 6.26 -3.54
C ASN A 254 0.74 5.68 -2.13
N ILE A 255 1.83 5.89 -1.39
CA ILE A 255 2.01 5.31 -0.05
C ILE A 255 0.98 5.85 0.94
N ILE A 256 0.77 7.16 0.98
CA ILE A 256 -0.19 7.78 1.90
C ILE A 256 -1.62 7.48 1.48
N GLY A 257 -1.91 7.53 0.18
CA GLY A 257 -3.20 7.18 -0.38
C GLY A 257 -3.58 5.72 -0.09
N SER A 258 -2.65 4.77 -0.25
CA SER A 258 -2.88 3.36 0.09
C SER A 258 -3.17 3.16 1.58
N ASN A 259 -2.51 3.89 2.48
CA ASN A 259 -2.84 3.82 3.91
C ASN A 259 -4.26 4.33 4.20
N ILE A 260 -4.64 5.48 3.64
CA ILE A 260 -6.00 6.03 3.78
C ILE A 260 -7.03 5.06 3.17
N PHE A 261 -6.74 4.52 1.99
CA PHE A 261 -7.59 3.56 1.28
C PHE A 261 -7.77 2.27 2.09
N ASN A 262 -6.70 1.72 2.64
CA ASN A 262 -6.74 0.50 3.45
C ASN A 262 -7.59 0.68 4.71
N LEU A 263 -7.45 1.80 5.43
CA LEU A 263 -8.24 2.04 6.63
C LEU A 263 -9.71 2.34 6.32
N LEU A 264 -9.98 3.21 5.34
CA LEU A 264 -11.33 3.69 5.08
C LEU A 264 -12.12 2.79 4.13
N PHE A 265 -11.53 2.39 2.99
CA PHE A 265 -12.24 1.62 1.98
C PHE A 265 -12.09 0.11 2.20
N VAL A 266 -10.88 -0.40 2.41
CA VAL A 266 -10.69 -1.84 2.62
C VAL A 266 -11.34 -2.26 3.94
N GLY A 267 -11.00 -1.59 5.04
CA GLY A 267 -11.59 -1.86 6.36
C GLY A 267 -13.07 -1.56 6.40
N GLY A 268 -13.48 -0.38 5.93
CA GLY A 268 -14.88 0.05 5.89
C GLY A 268 -15.74 -0.81 4.98
N GLY A 269 -15.26 -1.10 3.77
CA GLY A 269 -15.97 -1.91 2.78
C GLY A 269 -16.18 -3.35 3.26
N ALA A 270 -15.14 -3.99 3.76
CA ALA A 270 -15.25 -5.34 4.31
C ALA A 270 -16.18 -5.36 5.53
N ALA A 271 -16.03 -4.44 6.50
CA ALA A 271 -16.87 -4.37 7.68
C ALA A 271 -18.34 -4.06 7.38
N SER A 272 -18.64 -3.27 6.34
CA SER A 272 -20.01 -2.98 5.91
C SER A 272 -20.73 -4.22 5.38
N LEU A 273 -20.03 -5.12 4.76
CA LEU A 273 -20.55 -6.39 4.24
C LEU A 273 -20.61 -7.45 5.34
N LEU A 274 -19.52 -7.62 6.07
CA LEU A 274 -19.36 -8.62 7.14
C LEU A 274 -18.61 -8.01 8.32
N PRO A 275 -19.17 -8.07 9.56
CA PRO A 275 -18.48 -7.58 10.74
C PRO A 275 -17.08 -8.18 10.86
N LEU A 276 -16.06 -7.33 10.99
CA LEU A 276 -14.69 -7.75 11.19
C LEU A 276 -14.39 -7.90 12.67
N LYS A 277 -14.11 -9.13 13.09
CA LYS A 277 -13.59 -9.39 14.43
C LYS A 277 -12.13 -8.93 14.48
N VAL A 278 -11.75 -8.43 15.64
CA VAL A 278 -10.38 -7.96 15.90
C VAL A 278 -9.78 -8.83 17.00
N ASP A 279 -8.70 -9.55 16.68
CA ASP A 279 -7.96 -10.28 17.71
C ASP A 279 -7.40 -9.27 18.72
N PRO A 280 -7.73 -9.39 20.03
CA PRO A 280 -7.18 -8.53 21.08
C PRO A 280 -5.64 -8.47 21.10
N LYS A 281 -4.96 -9.47 20.55
CA LYS A 281 -3.50 -9.48 20.43
C LYS A 281 -2.97 -8.36 19.53
N LEU A 282 -3.73 -7.93 18.51
CA LEU A 282 -3.35 -6.81 17.64
C LEU A 282 -3.20 -5.49 18.40
N PHE A 283 -3.90 -5.34 19.54
CA PHE A 283 -3.77 -4.16 20.38
C PHE A 283 -2.52 -4.16 21.26
N ARG A 284 -1.78 -5.27 21.30
CA ARG A 284 -0.53 -5.33 22.09
C ARG A 284 0.65 -4.74 21.35
N ILE A 285 0.75 -4.99 20.04
CA ILE A 285 1.92 -4.61 19.25
C ILE A 285 1.50 -3.90 17.95
N GLU A 286 0.66 -4.49 17.10
CA GLU A 286 0.45 -4.07 15.71
C GLU A 286 -0.30 -2.74 15.63
N ILE A 287 -1.41 -2.56 16.32
CA ILE A 287 -2.17 -1.30 16.31
C ILE A 287 -1.38 -0.15 16.95
N PRO A 288 -0.76 -0.31 18.14
CA PRO A 288 0.17 0.70 18.66
C PRO A 288 1.32 1.02 17.72
N ALA A 289 1.91 0.00 17.07
CA ALA A 289 3.00 0.19 16.12
C ALA A 289 2.54 0.98 14.89
N MET A 290 1.35 0.71 14.35
CA MET A 290 0.75 1.47 13.25
C MET A 290 0.59 2.95 13.61
N LEU A 291 0.07 3.24 14.82
CA LEU A 291 -0.06 4.61 15.32
C LEU A 291 1.30 5.29 15.50
N ILE A 292 2.27 4.60 16.09
CA ILE A 292 3.62 5.14 16.35
C ILE A 292 4.34 5.44 15.04
N ILE A 293 4.34 4.50 14.07
CA ILE A 293 5.05 4.70 12.81
C ILE A 293 4.41 5.81 11.96
N THR A 294 3.08 5.95 12.02
CA THR A 294 2.36 7.07 11.39
C THR A 294 2.72 8.41 12.04
N ALA A 295 2.82 8.46 13.37
CA ALA A 295 3.24 9.65 14.10
C ALA A 295 4.72 10.00 13.83
N ILE A 296 5.60 9.02 13.74
CA ILE A 296 7.02 9.21 13.38
C ILE A 296 7.12 9.79 11.96
N LEU A 297 6.36 9.26 11.00
CA LEU A 297 6.32 9.80 9.65
C LEU A 297 5.86 11.26 9.66
N PHE A 298 4.79 11.57 10.38
CA PHE A 298 4.32 12.95 10.53
C PHE A 298 5.43 13.86 11.06
N PHE A 299 6.15 13.43 12.09
CA PHE A 299 7.25 14.21 12.68
C PHE A 299 8.41 14.41 11.71
N PHE A 300 8.86 13.37 10.99
CA PHE A 300 9.94 13.49 10.00
C PHE A 300 9.60 14.48 8.91
N LEU A 301 8.41 14.37 8.36
CA LEU A 301 7.98 15.24 7.26
C LEU A 301 7.70 16.68 7.74
N TYR A 302 7.16 16.83 8.95
CA TYR A 302 6.90 18.17 9.50
C TYR A 302 8.19 18.95 9.74
N THR A 303 9.26 18.30 10.18
CA THR A 303 10.54 18.95 10.51
C THR A 303 11.39 19.26 9.27
N LYS A 304 11.48 18.34 8.31
CA LYS A 304 12.43 18.46 7.19
C LYS A 304 11.78 18.61 5.81
N ARG A 305 10.48 18.44 5.70
CA ARG A 305 9.72 18.43 4.43
C ARG A 305 10.25 17.46 3.39
N LYS A 306 10.97 16.44 3.82
CA LYS A 306 11.51 15.37 2.98
C LYS A 306 11.77 14.13 3.81
N VAL A 307 11.66 12.96 3.19
CA VAL A 307 12.20 11.72 3.74
C VAL A 307 13.56 11.50 3.11
N THR A 308 14.60 11.58 3.93
CA THR A 308 15.99 11.37 3.52
C THR A 308 16.35 9.88 3.61
N PRO A 309 17.45 9.42 2.96
CA PRO A 309 17.90 8.04 3.11
C PRO A 309 18.14 7.61 4.58
N CYS A 310 18.63 8.53 5.43
CA CYS A 310 18.80 8.23 6.86
C CYS A 310 17.47 7.94 7.56
N GLU A 311 16.43 8.72 7.28
CA GLU A 311 15.09 8.48 7.81
C GLU A 311 14.48 7.22 7.18
N GLY A 312 14.80 6.92 5.91
CA GLY A 312 14.46 5.66 5.26
C GLY A 312 15.04 4.46 6.01
N VAL A 313 16.32 4.51 6.41
CA VAL A 313 16.96 3.46 7.24
C VAL A 313 16.25 3.32 8.58
N LEU A 314 15.89 4.43 9.23
CA LEU A 314 15.16 4.40 10.51
C LEU A 314 13.77 3.77 10.37
N LEU A 315 13.04 4.05 9.30
CA LEU A 315 11.74 3.44 9.00
C LEU A 315 11.88 1.93 8.77
N LEU A 316 12.88 1.51 7.99
CA LEU A 316 13.17 0.09 7.75
C LEU A 316 13.57 -0.64 9.04
N ALA A 317 14.40 -0.03 9.87
CA ALA A 317 14.77 -0.59 11.17
C ALA A 317 13.55 -0.71 12.10
N GLY A 318 12.70 0.32 12.13
CA GLY A 318 11.43 0.32 12.86
C GLY A 318 10.49 -0.80 12.39
N TYR A 319 10.33 -0.95 11.08
CA TYR A 319 9.55 -2.04 10.49
C TYR A 319 10.08 -3.42 10.90
N THR A 320 11.39 -3.62 10.77
CA THR A 320 12.05 -4.88 11.15
C THR A 320 11.85 -5.20 12.63
N LEU A 321 11.95 -4.17 13.49
CA LEU A 321 11.71 -4.32 14.93
C LEU A 321 10.24 -4.70 15.21
N ILE A 322 9.28 -4.04 14.57
CA ILE A 322 7.85 -4.35 14.74
C ILE A 322 7.57 -5.80 14.34
N ILE A 323 8.07 -6.24 13.19
CA ILE A 323 7.89 -7.63 12.73
C ILE A 323 8.55 -8.61 13.70
N ALA A 324 9.75 -8.31 14.21
CA ALA A 324 10.43 -9.17 15.20
C ALA A 324 9.65 -9.28 16.51
N LEU A 325 9.08 -8.16 17.01
CA LEU A 325 8.25 -8.14 18.22
C LEU A 325 6.94 -8.89 18.03
N SER A 326 6.25 -8.67 16.90
CA SER A 326 5.01 -9.36 16.56
C SER A 326 5.24 -10.87 16.48
N THR A 327 6.31 -11.29 15.80
CA THR A 327 6.72 -12.70 15.69
C THR A 327 7.03 -13.29 17.08
N ALA A 328 7.82 -12.60 17.90
CA ALA A 328 8.17 -13.08 19.25
C ALA A 328 6.93 -13.20 20.16
N SER A 329 5.96 -12.32 20.03
CA SER A 329 4.68 -12.39 20.75
C SER A 329 3.87 -13.63 20.34
N GLN A 330 3.82 -13.95 19.04
CA GLN A 330 3.10 -15.14 18.55
C GLN A 330 3.72 -16.44 19.02
N PHE A 331 5.04 -16.50 19.18
CA PHE A 331 5.74 -17.69 19.72
C PHE A 331 5.75 -17.77 21.26
N GLY A 332 5.03 -16.90 21.96
CA GLY A 332 4.95 -16.90 23.42
C GLY A 332 6.28 -16.57 24.13
N LYS A 333 7.25 -16.01 23.40
CA LYS A 333 8.56 -15.62 23.95
C LYS A 333 8.52 -14.29 24.70
N LEU A 334 7.48 -13.49 24.49
CA LEU A 334 7.18 -12.30 25.28
C LEU A 334 6.07 -12.71 26.26
N GLY A 335 6.35 -12.74 27.54
CA GLY A 335 5.46 -13.18 28.61
C GLY A 335 4.29 -12.22 28.90
N PHE A 336 3.59 -11.75 27.82
CA PHE A 336 2.40 -10.89 27.92
C PHE A 336 1.14 -11.63 27.54
#